data_a4248b485afd3c388552e969554022bd
#
_entry.id   a4248b485afd3c388552e969554022bd
#
_cell.length_a   1.000
_cell.length_b   1.000
_cell.length_c   1.000
_cell.angle_alpha   90.00
_cell.angle_beta   90.00
_cell.angle_gamma   90.00
#
_symmetry.space_group_name_H-M   'P 1'
#
loop_
_entity.id
_entity.type
_entity.pdbx_description
1 polymer ?
#
loop_
_entity_poly.entity_id
_entity_poly.type
_entity_poly.pdbx_seq_one_letter_code
_entity_poly.pdbx_strand_id
1 'polypeptide(L)'
;SELALYNTVLSGMALDGKSFFYVNPLSVVPSACHADSRLQHVKTVRQKWFGCACCPPNIARIVSSIAAYAFTENEDTLLTHLYLGGSIRKTFPTGTLTLSIASDMPWDGHITVTLHADSPVSGTLGFRLPGWCPNPNVTADKPVRVADGYAYLSGEWHDGETIVLDFPMPVRLIRANNRVREDMRQVAVTRGPITFCAEQADNGENLHLLRVDVEDFGKDGEGVQVLPDSRFGHRTVKLLVPGFRQ
;
A
#
# COMPACT_ATOMS: atom_id res chain seq x y z
N SER A 1 0.91 6.07 -8.10
CA SER A 1 2.24 5.74 -7.51
C SER A 1 2.14 4.81 -6.31
N GLU A 2 1.23 5.03 -5.34
CA GLU A 2 1.08 4.22 -4.11
C GLU A 2 0.90 2.71 -4.41
N LEU A 3 -0.04 2.33 -5.28
CA LEU A 3 -0.25 0.92 -5.65
C LEU A 3 0.99 0.30 -6.30
N ALA A 4 1.71 1.04 -7.15
CA ALA A 4 2.96 0.55 -7.74
C ALA A 4 4.04 0.37 -6.68
N LEU A 5 4.15 1.29 -5.71
CA LEU A 5 5.09 1.19 -4.61
C LEU A 5 4.87 -0.11 -3.81
N TYR A 6 3.67 -0.32 -3.31
CA TYR A 6 3.38 -1.48 -2.44
C TYR A 6 3.37 -2.81 -3.20
N ASN A 7 2.82 -2.86 -4.42
CA ASN A 7 2.58 -4.12 -5.12
C ASN A 7 3.64 -4.48 -6.17
N THR A 8 4.39 -3.52 -6.70
CA THR A 8 5.39 -3.79 -7.74
C THR A 8 6.80 -3.61 -7.20
N VAL A 9 7.06 -2.49 -6.52
CA VAL A 9 8.41 -2.18 -6.04
C VAL A 9 8.75 -3.00 -4.80
N LEU A 10 7.96 -2.88 -3.74
CA LEU A 10 8.27 -3.53 -2.46
C LEU A 10 8.03 -5.04 -2.48
N SER A 11 7.04 -5.52 -3.23
CA SER A 11 6.78 -6.97 -3.33
C SER A 11 7.90 -7.75 -4.01
N GLY A 12 8.71 -7.10 -4.83
CA GLY A 12 9.89 -7.72 -5.43
C GLY A 12 10.97 -8.09 -4.42
N MET A 13 11.02 -7.43 -3.28
CA MET A 13 12.02 -7.62 -2.23
C MET A 13 11.47 -8.56 -1.15
N ALA A 14 12.31 -9.43 -0.60
CA ALA A 14 11.97 -10.20 0.60
C ALA A 14 11.85 -9.27 1.81
N LEU A 15 11.01 -9.64 2.79
CA LEU A 15 10.79 -8.85 4.00
C LEU A 15 12.04 -8.63 4.83
N ASP A 16 13.02 -9.54 4.74
CA ASP A 16 14.33 -9.39 5.39
C ASP A 16 15.32 -8.51 4.61
N GLY A 17 14.92 -8.01 3.44
CA GLY A 17 15.73 -7.15 2.57
C GLY A 17 16.93 -7.82 1.90
N LYS A 18 17.09 -9.16 1.99
CA LYS A 18 18.31 -9.87 1.58
C LYS A 18 18.22 -10.56 0.23
N SER A 19 17.03 -10.62 -0.37
CA SER A 19 16.79 -11.24 -1.66
C SER A 19 15.67 -10.54 -2.40
N PHE A 20 15.63 -10.70 -3.72
CA PHE A 20 14.69 -9.98 -4.58
C PHE A 20 14.38 -10.76 -5.86
N PHE A 21 13.29 -10.38 -6.53
CA PHE A 21 12.99 -10.79 -7.90
C PHE A 21 13.56 -9.78 -8.90
N TYR A 22 14.09 -10.27 -10.02
CA TYR A 22 14.48 -9.42 -11.15
C TYR A 22 13.26 -8.91 -11.92
N VAL A 23 12.31 -9.80 -12.14
CA VAL A 23 10.99 -9.52 -12.71
C VAL A 23 9.92 -10.03 -11.77
N ASN A 24 8.78 -9.37 -11.74
CA ASN A 24 7.67 -9.70 -10.85
C ASN A 24 6.38 -9.92 -11.67
N PRO A 25 6.27 -11.04 -12.41
CA PRO A 25 5.08 -11.35 -13.20
C PRO A 25 3.89 -11.66 -12.31
N LEU A 26 2.67 -11.47 -12.84
CA LEU A 26 1.42 -11.76 -12.15
C LEU A 26 1.24 -13.25 -11.84
N SER A 27 1.83 -14.12 -12.66
CA SER A 27 1.78 -15.57 -12.49
C SER A 27 3.14 -16.18 -12.77
N VAL A 28 3.57 -17.12 -11.95
CA VAL A 28 4.79 -17.89 -12.14
C VAL A 28 4.43 -19.35 -12.28
N VAL A 29 4.78 -19.95 -13.42
CA VAL A 29 4.63 -21.39 -13.70
C VAL A 29 6.01 -22.04 -13.62
N PRO A 30 6.33 -22.80 -12.55
CA PRO A 30 7.70 -23.29 -12.33
C PRO A 30 8.26 -24.12 -13.51
N SER A 31 7.47 -24.99 -14.09
CA SER A 31 7.88 -25.81 -15.26
C SER A 31 8.23 -24.97 -16.48
N ALA A 32 7.49 -23.88 -16.74
CA ALA A 32 7.75 -22.97 -17.84
C ALA A 32 9.04 -22.17 -17.63
N CYS A 33 9.33 -21.75 -16.40
CA CYS A 33 10.56 -21.02 -16.09
C CYS A 33 11.83 -21.83 -16.35
N HIS A 34 11.76 -23.13 -16.27
CA HIS A 34 12.89 -24.02 -16.55
C HIS A 34 12.98 -24.44 -18.04
N ALA A 35 11.86 -24.57 -18.72
CA ALA A 35 11.79 -25.08 -20.10
C ALA A 35 11.95 -23.99 -21.16
N ASP A 36 11.53 -22.75 -20.89
CA ASP A 36 11.56 -21.64 -21.85
C ASP A 36 12.72 -20.68 -21.55
N SER A 37 13.68 -20.61 -22.50
CA SER A 37 14.84 -19.72 -22.35
C SER A 37 14.49 -18.22 -22.25
N ARG A 38 13.32 -17.83 -22.74
CA ARG A 38 12.80 -16.44 -22.62
C ARG A 38 12.39 -16.11 -21.20
N LEU A 39 12.11 -17.11 -20.36
CA LEU A 39 11.69 -16.99 -18.99
C LEU A 39 12.82 -17.29 -17.98
N GLN A 40 14.06 -17.46 -18.43
CA GLN A 40 15.20 -17.82 -17.56
C GLN A 40 15.47 -16.83 -16.42
N HIS A 41 15.05 -15.56 -16.57
CA HIS A 41 15.16 -14.53 -15.55
C HIS A 41 13.97 -14.50 -14.58
N VAL A 42 12.88 -15.19 -14.87
CA VAL A 42 11.77 -15.43 -13.95
C VAL A 42 12.19 -16.53 -12.98
N LYS A 43 12.11 -16.27 -11.68
CA LYS A 43 12.47 -17.21 -10.62
C LYS A 43 11.27 -17.51 -9.75
N THR A 44 11.18 -18.74 -9.26
CA THR A 44 10.13 -19.17 -8.34
C THR A 44 10.37 -18.71 -6.90
N VAL A 45 11.62 -18.33 -6.59
CA VAL A 45 12.05 -17.87 -5.26
C VAL A 45 12.95 -16.65 -5.46
N ARG A 46 12.86 -15.66 -4.57
CA ARG A 46 13.73 -14.49 -4.57
C ARG A 46 15.20 -14.89 -4.45
N GLN A 47 16.04 -14.26 -5.24
CA GLN A 47 17.48 -14.55 -5.32
C GLN A 47 18.28 -13.49 -4.58
N LYS A 48 19.41 -13.88 -3.99
CA LYS A 48 20.35 -12.94 -3.38
C LYS A 48 21.04 -12.06 -4.42
N TRP A 49 21.20 -12.56 -5.64
CA TRP A 49 21.85 -11.87 -6.73
C TRP A 49 21.36 -12.39 -8.09
N PHE A 50 21.51 -11.53 -9.10
CA PHE A 50 21.37 -11.83 -10.52
C PHE A 50 22.62 -11.38 -11.26
N GLY A 51 22.86 -11.88 -12.46
CA GLY A 51 24.00 -11.48 -13.30
C GLY A 51 24.00 -10.01 -13.73
N CYS A 52 22.91 -9.28 -13.45
CA CYS A 52 22.76 -7.85 -13.68
C CYS A 52 22.31 -7.15 -12.40
N ALA A 53 22.93 -6.03 -12.05
CA ALA A 53 22.69 -5.27 -10.81
C ALA A 53 21.74 -4.06 -11.00
N CYS A 54 20.86 -4.04 -12.00
CA CYS A 54 20.00 -2.88 -12.26
C CYS A 54 18.84 -2.75 -11.29
N CYS A 55 18.28 -3.85 -10.76
CA CYS A 55 17.09 -3.83 -9.94
C CYS A 55 17.34 -3.40 -8.48
N PRO A 56 18.31 -3.96 -7.72
CA PRO A 56 18.56 -3.57 -6.34
C PRO A 56 18.90 -2.08 -6.18
N PRO A 57 19.75 -1.44 -7.01
CA PRO A 57 20.01 -0.01 -6.91
C PRO A 57 18.76 0.85 -7.13
N ASN A 58 17.85 0.43 -8.02
CA ASN A 58 16.62 1.17 -8.24
C ASN A 58 15.65 1.04 -7.06
N ILE A 59 15.56 -0.12 -6.41
CA ILE A 59 14.81 -0.29 -5.17
C ILE A 59 15.42 0.58 -4.06
N ALA A 60 16.74 0.52 -3.87
CA ALA A 60 17.44 1.34 -2.90
C ALA A 60 17.21 2.85 -3.14
N ARG A 61 17.27 3.27 -4.40
CA ARG A 61 17.02 4.66 -4.80
C ARG A 61 15.61 5.13 -4.43
N ILE A 62 14.57 4.36 -4.76
CA ILE A 62 13.20 4.76 -4.46
C ILE A 62 12.93 4.76 -2.95
N VAL A 63 13.41 3.75 -2.23
CA VAL A 63 13.23 3.66 -0.77
C VAL A 63 13.92 4.83 -0.06
N SER A 64 15.16 5.17 -0.45
CA SER A 64 15.89 6.29 0.14
C SER A 64 15.33 7.67 -0.19
N SER A 65 14.53 7.79 -1.26
CA SER A 65 13.90 9.05 -1.69
C SER A 65 12.40 9.10 -1.46
N ILE A 66 11.81 8.13 -0.77
CA ILE A 66 10.35 8.00 -0.63
C ILE A 66 9.71 9.22 0.03
N ALA A 67 10.40 9.87 0.96
CA ALA A 67 9.92 11.08 1.62
C ALA A 67 9.61 12.21 0.62
N ALA A 68 10.39 12.33 -0.46
CA ALA A 68 10.13 13.32 -1.51
C ALA A 68 8.84 13.07 -2.31
N TYR A 69 8.29 11.86 -2.23
CA TYR A 69 7.01 11.48 -2.85
C TYR A 69 5.86 11.48 -1.83
N ALA A 70 6.18 11.53 -0.54
CA ALA A 70 5.17 11.47 0.52
C ALA A 70 4.54 12.85 0.78
N PHE A 71 5.27 13.92 0.50
CA PHE A 71 4.83 15.28 0.79
C PHE A 71 5.13 16.23 -0.36
N THR A 72 4.28 17.24 -0.52
CA THR A 72 4.60 18.45 -1.30
C THR A 72 4.15 19.68 -0.53
N GLU A 73 4.81 20.78 -0.77
CA GLU A 73 4.53 22.02 -0.07
C GLU A 73 4.62 23.25 -0.99
N ASN A 74 3.92 24.28 -0.61
CA ASN A 74 4.13 25.65 -1.08
C ASN A 74 4.22 26.59 0.13
N GLU A 75 4.11 27.88 -0.05
CA GLU A 75 4.29 28.87 1.01
C GLU A 75 3.36 28.62 2.21
N ASP A 76 2.08 28.38 1.97
CA ASP A 76 1.01 28.31 2.98
C ASP A 76 0.36 26.93 3.13
N THR A 77 0.81 25.93 2.38
CA THR A 77 0.17 24.60 2.31
C THR A 77 1.19 23.48 2.42
N LEU A 78 0.84 22.41 3.15
CA LEU A 78 1.52 21.14 3.17
C LEU A 78 0.54 20.03 2.76
N LEU A 79 0.88 19.28 1.72
CA LEU A 79 0.09 18.13 1.25
C LEU A 79 0.78 16.82 1.64
N THR A 80 0.01 15.91 2.24
CA THR A 80 0.42 14.54 2.55
C THR A 80 -0.16 13.59 1.51
N HIS A 81 0.70 12.87 0.77
CA HIS A 81 0.34 11.95 -0.30
C HIS A 81 0.42 10.48 0.12
N LEU A 82 1.43 10.15 0.94
CA LEU A 82 1.66 8.80 1.46
C LEU A 82 1.73 8.87 2.99
N TYR A 83 1.06 7.96 3.63
CA TYR A 83 0.95 7.89 5.08
C TYR A 83 2.06 7.02 5.68
N LEU A 84 3.28 7.48 5.52
CA LEU A 84 4.45 6.87 6.14
C LEU A 84 4.51 7.28 7.60
N GLY A 85 4.76 6.34 8.50
CA GLY A 85 5.02 6.67 9.91
C GLY A 85 6.27 7.53 10.05
N GLY A 86 6.25 8.51 10.96
CA GLY A 86 7.37 9.42 11.18
C GLY A 86 6.94 10.86 11.41
N SER A 87 7.84 11.80 11.15
CA SER A 87 7.53 13.22 11.32
C SER A 87 7.98 14.06 10.14
N ILE A 88 7.26 15.15 9.87
CA ILE A 88 7.63 16.18 8.91
C ILE A 88 7.53 17.54 9.56
N ARG A 89 8.52 18.40 9.28
CA ARG A 89 8.59 19.77 9.73
C ARG A 89 8.41 20.72 8.56
N LYS A 90 7.47 21.66 8.68
CA LYS A 90 7.17 22.68 7.68
C LYS A 90 7.25 24.07 8.31
N THR A 91 7.96 24.99 7.68
CA THR A 91 7.96 26.41 8.04
C THR A 91 6.92 27.12 7.19
N PHE A 92 5.92 27.69 7.84
CA PHE A 92 4.90 28.56 7.28
C PHE A 92 5.31 30.03 7.51
N PRO A 93 4.67 31.00 6.86
CA PRO A 93 4.97 32.42 7.09
C PRO A 93 4.80 32.86 8.54
N THR A 94 3.92 32.22 9.31
CA THR A 94 3.60 32.56 10.70
C THR A 94 4.39 31.78 11.73
N GLY A 95 5.12 30.74 11.34
CA GLY A 95 5.86 29.88 12.27
C GLY A 95 6.16 28.51 11.72
N THR A 96 6.68 27.64 12.57
CA THR A 96 7.03 26.27 12.20
C THR A 96 6.08 25.26 12.84
N LEU A 97 5.55 24.34 12.03
CA LEU A 97 4.69 23.23 12.45
C LEU A 97 5.39 21.91 12.19
N THR A 98 5.39 21.01 13.16
CA THR A 98 5.84 19.62 13.01
C THR A 98 4.64 18.71 13.11
N LEU A 99 4.46 17.83 12.12
CA LEU A 99 3.45 16.79 12.11
C LEU A 99 4.11 15.46 12.49
N SER A 100 3.67 14.84 13.58
CA SER A 100 4.02 13.47 13.95
C SER A 100 2.91 12.54 13.45
N ILE A 101 3.23 11.62 12.54
CA ILE A 101 2.30 10.72 11.88
C ILE A 101 2.49 9.32 12.44
N ALA A 102 1.49 8.83 13.17
CA ALA A 102 1.39 7.44 13.59
C ALA A 102 0.55 6.67 12.58
N SER A 103 1.13 5.66 11.92
CA SER A 103 0.51 4.93 10.84
C SER A 103 1.06 3.52 10.73
N ASP A 104 0.19 2.53 10.61
CA ASP A 104 0.51 1.14 10.29
C ASP A 104 0.17 0.80 8.81
N MET A 105 0.08 1.82 7.96
CA MET A 105 -0.10 1.61 6.51
C MET A 105 1.04 0.76 5.93
N PRO A 106 0.75 -0.19 5.05
CA PRO A 106 -0.52 -0.45 4.35
C PRO A 106 -1.43 -1.49 5.02
N TRP A 107 -1.18 -1.87 6.26
CA TRP A 107 -1.87 -2.97 6.94
C TRP A 107 -3.08 -2.52 7.76
N ASP A 108 -3.07 -1.29 8.23
CA ASP A 108 -4.17 -0.65 8.97
C ASP A 108 -4.42 0.75 8.39
N GLY A 109 -5.69 1.12 8.26
CA GLY A 109 -6.10 2.41 7.70
C GLY A 109 -6.33 3.49 8.76
N HIS A 110 -6.08 3.21 10.03
CA HIS A 110 -6.14 4.22 11.09
C HIS A 110 -4.82 4.99 11.18
N ILE A 111 -4.89 6.31 11.03
CA ILE A 111 -3.73 7.19 11.05
C ILE A 111 -4.02 8.35 12.00
N THR A 112 -3.10 8.61 12.90
CA THR A 112 -3.16 9.77 13.79
C THR A 112 -2.03 10.74 13.46
N VAL A 113 -2.38 11.99 13.24
CA VAL A 113 -1.43 13.09 13.04
C VAL A 113 -1.51 13.99 14.25
N THR A 114 -0.40 14.12 14.97
CA THR A 114 -0.26 15.06 16.12
C THR A 114 0.58 16.25 15.68
N LEU A 115 0.10 17.43 15.99
CA LEU A 115 0.75 18.69 15.64
C LEU A 115 1.59 19.20 16.80
N HIS A 116 2.78 19.72 16.48
CA HIS A 116 3.68 20.34 17.46
C HIS A 116 4.12 21.72 16.96
N ALA A 117 3.94 22.73 17.80
CA ALA A 117 4.29 24.12 17.50
C ALA A 117 4.64 24.88 18.77
N ASP A 118 5.69 25.70 18.74
CA ASP A 118 6.07 26.55 19.87
C ASP A 118 5.11 27.75 20.05
N SER A 119 4.42 28.14 19.00
CA SER A 119 3.41 29.19 18.95
C SER A 119 2.37 28.89 17.89
N PRO A 120 1.18 29.53 17.90
CA PRO A 120 0.17 29.27 16.89
C PRO A 120 0.68 29.52 15.47
N VAL A 121 0.40 28.58 14.56
CA VAL A 121 0.85 28.62 13.15
C VAL A 121 -0.36 28.58 12.21
N SER A 122 -0.46 29.58 11.34
CA SER A 122 -1.51 29.62 10.32
C SER A 122 -1.06 28.94 9.03
N GLY A 123 -1.93 28.07 8.50
CA GLY A 123 -1.65 27.36 7.26
C GLY A 123 -2.70 26.32 6.89
N THR A 124 -2.50 25.70 5.74
CA THR A 124 -3.36 24.65 5.20
C THR A 124 -2.66 23.30 5.22
N LEU A 125 -3.31 22.31 5.78
CA LEU A 125 -2.90 20.90 5.72
C LEU A 125 -3.84 20.15 4.79
N GLY A 126 -3.29 19.43 3.81
CA GLY A 126 -4.05 18.61 2.88
C GLY A 126 -3.66 17.15 2.98
N PHE A 127 -4.65 16.29 3.09
CA PHE A 127 -4.48 14.84 3.22
C PHE A 127 -5.12 14.14 2.04
N ARG A 128 -4.34 13.38 1.27
CA ARG A 128 -4.86 12.64 0.12
C ARG A 128 -5.88 11.57 0.58
N LEU A 129 -7.02 11.56 -0.06
CA LEU A 129 -8.02 10.52 0.10
C LEU A 129 -7.71 9.38 -0.88
N PRO A 130 -7.36 8.16 -0.41
CA PRO A 130 -6.96 7.08 -1.30
C PRO A 130 -8.11 6.60 -2.18
N GLY A 131 -7.89 6.47 -3.49
CA GLY A 131 -8.92 6.02 -4.43
C GLY A 131 -9.37 4.56 -4.24
N TRP A 132 -8.62 3.76 -3.50
CA TRP A 132 -9.00 2.39 -3.12
C TRP A 132 -9.96 2.38 -1.91
N CYS A 133 -10.02 3.45 -1.12
CA CYS A 133 -10.88 3.56 0.06
C CYS A 133 -12.28 4.05 -0.34
N PRO A 134 -13.34 3.28 -0.08
CA PRO A 134 -14.69 3.66 -0.51
C PRO A 134 -15.26 4.84 0.29
N ASN A 135 -14.94 4.93 1.57
CA ASN A 135 -15.51 5.91 2.50
C ASN A 135 -14.40 6.44 3.43
N PRO A 136 -13.47 7.26 2.92
CA PRO A 136 -12.44 7.84 3.76
C PRO A 136 -13.07 8.85 4.73
N ASN A 137 -12.65 8.81 5.98
CA ASN A 137 -13.08 9.76 7.01
C ASN A 137 -11.88 10.56 7.53
N VAL A 138 -12.10 11.84 7.78
CA VAL A 138 -11.12 12.75 8.39
C VAL A 138 -11.80 13.50 9.51
N THR A 139 -11.28 13.35 10.73
CA THR A 139 -11.81 13.97 11.96
C THR A 139 -10.77 14.94 12.53
N ALA A 140 -11.19 16.17 12.78
CA ALA A 140 -10.40 17.21 13.41
C ALA A 140 -11.32 18.30 13.98
N ASP A 141 -10.79 19.17 14.82
CA ASP A 141 -11.53 20.33 15.37
C ASP A 141 -11.75 21.46 14.34
N LYS A 142 -11.30 21.27 13.10
CA LYS A 142 -11.43 22.24 12.01
C LYS A 142 -12.34 21.72 10.89
N PRO A 143 -13.03 22.62 10.18
CA PRO A 143 -13.82 22.24 9.02
C PRO A 143 -12.99 21.54 7.95
N VAL A 144 -13.48 20.41 7.45
CA VAL A 144 -12.85 19.65 6.38
C VAL A 144 -13.50 20.01 5.05
N ARG A 145 -12.68 20.49 4.09
CA ARG A 145 -13.10 20.72 2.71
C ARG A 145 -12.50 19.65 1.81
N VAL A 146 -13.33 18.90 1.12
CA VAL A 146 -12.88 17.89 0.16
C VAL A 146 -12.86 18.46 -1.24
N ALA A 147 -11.72 18.36 -1.92
CA ALA A 147 -11.54 18.75 -3.32
C ALA A 147 -10.38 17.97 -3.94
N ASP A 148 -10.50 17.62 -5.22
CA ASP A 148 -9.44 17.01 -6.05
C ASP A 148 -8.76 15.77 -5.41
N GLY A 149 -9.53 14.99 -4.64
CA GLY A 149 -9.04 13.79 -3.95
C GLY A 149 -8.26 14.06 -2.67
N TYR A 150 -8.38 15.26 -2.10
CA TYR A 150 -7.79 15.65 -0.82
C TYR A 150 -8.83 16.19 0.15
N ALA A 151 -8.58 15.96 1.43
CA ALA A 151 -9.23 16.66 2.54
C ALA A 151 -8.31 17.81 2.97
N TYR A 152 -8.79 19.02 2.86
CA TYR A 152 -8.09 20.23 3.27
C TYR A 152 -8.65 20.77 4.58
N LEU A 153 -7.74 21.12 5.49
CA LEU A 153 -8.03 21.79 6.75
C LEU A 153 -7.19 23.04 6.82
N SER A 154 -7.83 24.18 7.00
CA SER A 154 -7.15 25.49 7.03
C SER A 154 -7.47 26.22 8.32
N GLY A 155 -6.51 26.94 8.86
CA GLY A 155 -6.68 27.75 10.06
C GLY A 155 -5.41 27.93 10.84
N GLU A 156 -5.58 28.35 12.07
CA GLU A 156 -4.50 28.44 13.05
C GLU A 156 -4.36 27.12 13.80
N TRP A 157 -3.13 26.59 13.86
CA TRP A 157 -2.77 25.32 14.47
C TRP A 157 -2.04 25.54 15.78
N HIS A 158 -2.40 24.77 16.81
CA HIS A 158 -1.81 24.84 18.13
C HIS A 158 -1.09 23.53 18.47
N ASP A 159 -0.16 23.61 19.42
CA ASP A 159 0.53 22.43 19.94
C ASP A 159 -0.46 21.42 20.54
N GLY A 160 -0.25 20.14 20.25
CA GLY A 160 -1.07 19.04 20.74
C GLY A 160 -2.38 18.79 19.96
N GLU A 161 -2.75 19.63 18.98
CA GLU A 161 -3.91 19.33 18.14
C GLU A 161 -3.70 18.02 17.38
N THR A 162 -4.80 17.28 17.16
CA THR A 162 -4.78 16.00 16.47
C THR A 162 -5.73 15.98 15.29
N ILE A 163 -5.31 15.26 14.23
CA ILE A 163 -6.14 14.93 13.08
C ILE A 163 -6.14 13.42 12.95
N VAL A 164 -7.33 12.82 12.86
CA VAL A 164 -7.51 11.38 12.70
C VAL A 164 -8.03 11.11 11.30
N LEU A 165 -7.38 10.16 10.61
CA LEU A 165 -7.80 9.69 9.30
C LEU A 165 -8.15 8.20 9.45
N ASP A 166 -9.35 7.85 9.04
CA ASP A 166 -9.82 6.47 9.01
C ASP A 166 -10.13 6.06 7.58
N PHE A 167 -9.39 5.09 7.08
CA PHE A 167 -9.53 4.55 5.73
C PHE A 167 -9.97 3.09 5.79
N PRO A 168 -11.28 2.82 5.79
CA PRO A 168 -11.80 1.46 5.74
C PRO A 168 -11.19 0.64 4.60
N MET A 169 -10.76 -0.59 4.92
CA MET A 169 -10.08 -1.52 4.02
C MET A 169 -10.90 -2.80 3.81
N PRO A 170 -12.06 -2.75 3.16
CA PRO A 170 -12.79 -3.98 2.81
C PRO A 170 -11.96 -4.82 1.86
N VAL A 171 -12.14 -6.14 1.93
CA VAL A 171 -11.52 -7.05 0.96
C VAL A 171 -12.36 -7.06 -0.31
N ARG A 172 -11.72 -6.86 -1.45
CA ARG A 172 -12.42 -6.68 -2.74
C ARG A 172 -11.87 -7.63 -3.81
N LEU A 173 -12.76 -8.09 -4.68
CA LEU A 173 -12.39 -8.76 -5.93
C LEU A 173 -12.32 -7.74 -7.06
N ILE A 174 -11.14 -7.63 -7.65
CA ILE A 174 -10.91 -6.77 -8.82
C ILE A 174 -10.84 -7.65 -10.06
N ARG A 175 -11.58 -7.26 -11.09
CA ARG A 175 -11.57 -7.89 -12.40
C ARG A 175 -10.96 -6.95 -13.42
N ALA A 176 -10.13 -7.47 -14.29
CA ALA A 176 -9.62 -6.72 -15.42
C ALA A 176 -10.74 -6.39 -16.43
N ASN A 177 -10.50 -5.38 -17.26
CA ASN A 177 -11.37 -5.11 -18.40
C ASN A 177 -11.39 -6.34 -19.33
N ASN A 178 -12.55 -6.72 -19.84
CA ASN A 178 -12.74 -7.91 -20.69
C ASN A 178 -11.93 -7.86 -22.02
N ARG A 179 -11.32 -6.73 -22.36
CA ARG A 179 -10.39 -6.61 -23.50
C ARG A 179 -8.99 -7.15 -23.19
N VAL A 180 -8.66 -7.36 -21.89
CA VAL A 180 -7.40 -7.97 -21.47
C VAL A 180 -7.60 -9.50 -21.47
N ARG A 181 -7.15 -10.16 -22.53
CA ARG A 181 -7.39 -11.59 -22.76
C ARG A 181 -6.71 -12.47 -21.70
N GLU A 182 -5.52 -12.07 -21.30
CA GLU A 182 -4.67 -12.82 -20.38
C GLU A 182 -5.31 -12.94 -18.99
N ASP A 183 -6.12 -11.97 -18.60
CA ASP A 183 -6.77 -11.90 -17.29
C ASP A 183 -8.23 -12.39 -17.32
N MET A 184 -8.69 -12.93 -18.44
CA MET A 184 -10.06 -13.45 -18.53
C MET A 184 -10.32 -14.55 -17.52
N ARG A 185 -11.43 -14.43 -16.79
CA ARG A 185 -11.83 -15.34 -15.70
C ARG A 185 -10.88 -15.36 -14.50
N GLN A 186 -9.98 -14.38 -14.41
CA GLN A 186 -9.14 -14.18 -13.25
C GLN A 186 -9.67 -13.03 -12.40
N VAL A 187 -9.33 -13.08 -11.12
CA VAL A 187 -9.64 -12.01 -10.15
C VAL A 187 -8.39 -11.74 -9.32
N ALA A 188 -8.20 -10.49 -8.96
CA ALA A 188 -7.24 -10.09 -7.94
C ALA A 188 -7.98 -9.83 -6.63
N VAL A 189 -7.45 -10.32 -5.54
CA VAL A 189 -7.95 -10.05 -4.19
C VAL A 189 -7.17 -8.88 -3.62
N THR A 190 -7.85 -7.81 -3.25
CA THR A 190 -7.22 -6.60 -2.70
C THR A 190 -7.79 -6.23 -1.35
N ARG A 191 -6.96 -5.64 -0.48
CA ARG A 191 -7.39 -5.00 0.76
C ARG A 191 -6.57 -3.72 0.95
N GLY A 192 -7.25 -2.59 1.06
CA GLY A 192 -6.55 -1.30 1.02
C GLY A 192 -5.70 -1.16 -0.25
N PRO A 193 -4.45 -0.69 -0.15
CA PRO A 193 -3.55 -0.56 -1.29
C PRO A 193 -2.86 -1.88 -1.71
N ILE A 194 -3.06 -2.98 -0.99
CA ILE A 194 -2.34 -4.25 -1.21
C ILE A 194 -3.16 -5.20 -2.10
N THR A 195 -2.50 -5.78 -3.08
CA THR A 195 -2.97 -6.93 -3.84
C THR A 195 -2.37 -8.21 -3.26
N PHE A 196 -3.21 -9.12 -2.83
CA PHE A 196 -2.81 -10.40 -2.25
C PHE A 196 -2.67 -11.45 -3.34
N CYS A 197 -1.69 -12.33 -3.20
CA CYS A 197 -1.49 -13.46 -4.09
C CYS A 197 -1.55 -14.78 -3.33
N ALA A 198 -1.96 -15.86 -4.03
CA ALA A 198 -1.83 -17.21 -3.51
C ALA A 198 -0.40 -17.68 -3.70
N GLU A 199 0.23 -18.16 -2.64
CA GLU A 199 1.57 -18.74 -2.67
C GLU A 199 1.52 -20.24 -2.47
N GLN A 200 2.41 -20.98 -3.15
CA GLN A 200 2.48 -22.44 -3.06
C GLN A 200 2.77 -22.90 -1.64
N ALA A 201 3.55 -22.13 -0.87
CA ALA A 201 3.88 -22.45 0.52
C ALA A 201 2.63 -22.56 1.43
N ASP A 202 1.60 -21.75 1.15
CA ASP A 202 0.36 -21.74 1.94
C ASP A 202 -0.78 -22.56 1.30
N ASN A 203 -0.74 -22.77 -0.02
CA ASN A 203 -1.86 -23.34 -0.77
C ASN A 203 -1.53 -24.68 -1.48
N GLY A 204 -0.29 -25.17 -1.39
CA GLY A 204 0.16 -26.35 -2.12
C GLY A 204 0.36 -26.09 -3.62
N GLU A 205 0.74 -27.12 -4.35
CA GLU A 205 1.07 -27.04 -5.78
C GLU A 205 -0.15 -26.73 -6.67
N ASN A 206 0.11 -26.41 -7.94
CA ASN A 206 -0.90 -26.19 -8.97
C ASN A 206 -1.89 -25.05 -8.61
N LEU A 207 -1.37 -23.88 -8.26
CA LEU A 207 -2.16 -22.69 -7.88
C LEU A 207 -3.19 -22.29 -8.95
N HIS A 208 -2.95 -22.62 -10.21
CA HIS A 208 -3.87 -22.37 -11.33
C HIS A 208 -5.21 -23.11 -11.21
N LEU A 209 -5.31 -24.11 -10.34
CA LEU A 209 -6.55 -24.84 -10.03
C LEU A 209 -7.39 -24.17 -8.93
N LEU A 210 -6.86 -23.19 -8.24
CA LEU A 210 -7.60 -22.46 -7.22
C LEU A 210 -8.71 -21.61 -7.85
N ARG A 211 -9.89 -21.66 -7.23
CA ARG A 211 -11.05 -20.86 -7.59
C ARG A 211 -11.55 -20.13 -6.36
N VAL A 212 -11.85 -18.86 -6.52
CA VAL A 212 -12.55 -18.09 -5.48
C VAL A 212 -14.03 -18.46 -5.57
N ASP A 213 -14.61 -18.80 -4.44
CA ASP A 213 -16.06 -18.90 -4.33
C ASP A 213 -16.63 -17.48 -4.19
N VAL A 214 -17.29 -17.01 -5.24
CA VAL A 214 -17.79 -15.63 -5.30
C VAL A 214 -19.02 -15.44 -4.42
N GLU A 215 -19.82 -16.51 -4.22
CA GLU A 215 -21.00 -16.46 -3.36
C GLU A 215 -20.59 -16.37 -1.90
N ASP A 216 -19.71 -17.26 -1.46
CA ASP A 216 -19.17 -17.27 -0.10
C ASP A 216 -18.22 -16.10 0.18
N PHE A 217 -17.62 -15.51 -0.85
CA PHE A 217 -16.82 -14.29 -0.70
C PHE A 217 -17.68 -13.13 -0.17
N GLY A 218 -18.91 -13.06 -0.60
CA GLY A 218 -19.87 -12.02 -0.20
C GLY A 218 -19.57 -10.64 -0.77
N LYS A 219 -20.46 -9.70 -0.48
CA LYS A 219 -20.28 -8.31 -0.84
C LYS A 219 -19.17 -7.71 0.04
N ASP A 220 -18.25 -6.98 -0.55
CA ASP A 220 -17.12 -6.35 0.15
C ASP A 220 -16.25 -7.31 1.00
N GLY A 221 -16.26 -8.61 0.65
CA GLY A 221 -15.40 -9.62 1.28
C GLY A 221 -15.86 -10.07 2.67
N GLU A 222 -17.15 -10.01 2.96
CA GLU A 222 -17.72 -10.42 4.27
C GLU A 222 -17.36 -11.87 4.65
N GLY A 223 -17.20 -12.77 3.67
CA GLY A 223 -16.78 -14.16 3.89
C GLY A 223 -15.27 -14.34 4.05
N VAL A 224 -14.46 -13.29 3.91
CA VAL A 224 -13.01 -13.38 4.02
C VAL A 224 -12.55 -13.10 5.43
N GLN A 225 -11.72 -13.97 5.99
CA GLN A 225 -11.08 -13.72 7.27
C GLN A 225 -9.77 -12.97 7.10
N VAL A 226 -9.64 -11.83 7.75
CA VAL A 226 -8.41 -11.05 7.83
C VAL A 226 -7.69 -11.42 9.13
N LEU A 227 -6.54 -12.06 9.01
CA LEU A 227 -5.79 -12.57 10.16
C LEU A 227 -4.43 -11.87 10.26
N PRO A 228 -3.98 -11.55 11.48
CA PRO A 228 -2.62 -11.05 11.67
C PRO A 228 -1.61 -12.15 11.28
N ASP A 229 -0.51 -11.74 10.68
CA ASP A 229 0.61 -12.62 10.33
C ASP A 229 1.91 -12.04 10.88
N SER A 230 2.46 -12.69 11.89
CA SER A 230 3.71 -12.28 12.54
C SER A 230 4.92 -13.13 12.13
N ARG A 231 4.79 -14.03 11.13
CA ARG A 231 5.86 -14.95 10.70
C ARG A 231 7.16 -14.24 10.34
N PHE A 232 7.10 -12.99 9.96
CA PHE A 232 8.24 -12.21 9.48
C PHE A 232 8.72 -11.14 10.48
N GLY A 233 8.26 -11.22 11.73
CA GLY A 233 8.65 -10.27 12.79
C GLY A 233 8.06 -8.86 12.61
N HIS A 234 7.19 -8.66 11.63
CA HIS A 234 6.48 -7.40 11.37
C HIS A 234 4.97 -7.63 11.44
N ARG A 235 4.24 -6.59 11.76
CA ARG A 235 2.78 -6.63 11.75
C ARG A 235 2.29 -6.62 10.30
N THR A 236 1.95 -7.79 9.78
CA THR A 236 1.34 -7.97 8.46
C THR A 236 -0.01 -8.66 8.60
N VAL A 237 -0.75 -8.79 7.52
CA VAL A 237 -2.01 -9.54 7.48
C VAL A 237 -1.97 -10.57 6.38
N LYS A 238 -2.66 -11.69 6.59
CA LYS A 238 -3.02 -12.69 5.59
C LYS A 238 -4.53 -12.79 5.45
N LEU A 239 -4.98 -13.21 4.29
CA LEU A 239 -6.40 -13.41 4.01
C LEU A 239 -6.71 -14.89 3.85
N LEU A 240 -7.77 -15.36 4.54
CA LEU A 240 -8.37 -16.64 4.22
C LEU A 240 -9.59 -16.38 3.33
N VAL A 241 -9.45 -16.70 2.05
CA VAL A 241 -10.44 -16.44 1.02
C VAL A 241 -11.24 -17.70 0.76
N PRO A 242 -12.59 -17.66 0.80
CA PRO A 242 -13.42 -18.81 0.44
C PRO A 242 -13.11 -19.26 -0.99
N GLY A 243 -12.93 -20.56 -1.18
CA GLY A 243 -12.61 -21.11 -2.48
C GLY A 243 -12.46 -22.61 -2.46
N PHE A 244 -12.23 -23.15 -3.63
CA PHE A 244 -12.05 -24.59 -3.84
C PHE A 244 -10.97 -24.85 -4.89
N ARG A 245 -10.51 -26.07 -4.93
CA ARG A 245 -9.59 -26.56 -5.95
C ARG A 245 -10.36 -27.39 -6.97
N GLN A 246 -10.21 -27.07 -8.24
CA GLN A 246 -10.85 -27.77 -9.36
C GLN A 246 -10.01 -28.93 -9.85
#